data_d65c6e11ab18b0f609ab2e174d02456a
#
_entry.id   d65c6e11ab18b0f609ab2e174d02456a
#
_cell.length_a   1.000
_cell.length_b   1.000
_cell.length_c   1.000
_cell.angle_alpha   90.00
_cell.angle_beta   90.00
_cell.angle_gamma   90.00
#
_symmetry.space_group_name_H-M   'P 1'
#
loop_
_entity.id
_entity.type
_entity.pdbx_description
1 polymer ?
#
loop_
_entity_poly.entity_id
_entity_poly.type
_entity_poly.pdbx_seq_one_letter_code
_entity_poly.pdbx_strand_id
1 'polypeptide(L)'
;MGTQLQMVIGRIVIGILAGLLLAGCAEDLGVDQHGRKVAAERLEGQWLVINYWAEWCGPCRTEIPELNTLAEQLKGGPVSVLGVNFDGLQGEELSKASEALGIRFRVLAQDPAMRFKLPRSEALPVTYIVDAQGQLRERLLGEQTSAGLSKRLSELQAKE
;
A
#
# COMPACT_ATOMS: atom_id res chain seq x y z
N MET A 1 11.34 -7.33 59.03
CA MET A 1 11.28 -8.18 57.81
C MET A 1 10.17 -7.79 56.82
N GLY A 2 9.25 -6.86 57.14
CA GLY A 2 8.13 -6.49 56.26
C GLY A 2 8.44 -5.39 55.23
N THR A 3 9.40 -4.50 55.47
CA THR A 3 9.64 -3.30 54.63
C THR A 3 10.38 -3.61 53.32
N GLN A 4 11.25 -4.61 53.30
CA GLN A 4 12.02 -4.98 52.12
C GLN A 4 11.15 -5.72 51.07
N LEU A 5 10.18 -6.52 51.53
CA LEU A 5 9.29 -7.27 50.65
C LEU A 5 8.33 -6.35 49.90
N GLN A 6 7.81 -5.29 50.53
CA GLN A 6 6.94 -4.31 49.88
C GLN A 6 7.64 -3.47 48.80
N MET A 7 8.94 -3.13 48.99
CA MET A 7 9.69 -2.41 47.95
C MET A 7 9.97 -3.24 46.69
N VAL A 8 10.16 -4.54 46.83
CA VAL A 8 10.40 -5.45 45.70
C VAL A 8 9.13 -5.65 44.89
N ILE A 9 8.01 -5.84 45.57
CA ILE A 9 6.69 -6.02 44.91
C ILE A 9 6.26 -4.75 44.16
N GLY A 10 6.46 -3.54 44.74
CA GLY A 10 6.16 -2.27 44.10
C GLY A 10 6.98 -2.03 42.82
N ARG A 11 8.27 -2.43 42.82
CA ARG A 11 9.15 -2.29 41.64
C ARG A 11 8.78 -3.27 40.50
N ILE A 12 8.35 -4.48 40.83
CA ILE A 12 7.93 -5.48 39.84
C ILE A 12 6.60 -5.07 39.19
N VAL A 13 5.64 -4.54 39.95
CA VAL A 13 4.34 -4.10 39.44
C VAL A 13 4.50 -2.88 38.51
N ILE A 14 5.37 -1.92 38.84
CA ILE A 14 5.65 -0.76 37.99
C ILE A 14 6.35 -1.18 36.69
N GLY A 15 7.24 -2.18 36.72
CA GLY A 15 7.92 -2.73 35.55
C GLY A 15 6.98 -3.44 34.58
N ILE A 16 5.95 -4.11 35.09
CA ILE A 16 4.94 -4.82 34.26
C ILE A 16 3.92 -3.86 33.67
N LEU A 17 3.58 -2.76 34.35
CA LEU A 17 2.65 -1.75 33.81
C LEU A 17 3.27 -0.89 32.71
N ALA A 18 4.61 -0.69 32.72
CA ALA A 18 5.31 0.06 31.67
C ALA A 18 5.47 -0.72 30.35
N GLY A 19 5.33 -2.05 30.39
CA GLY A 19 5.44 -2.91 29.21
C GLY A 19 4.16 -3.04 28.36
N LEU A 20 3.00 -2.53 28.81
CA LEU A 20 1.72 -2.76 28.15
C LEU A 20 1.24 -1.60 27.25
N LEU A 21 2.03 -0.54 27.03
CA LEU A 21 1.62 0.63 26.28
C LEU A 21 2.20 0.74 24.85
N LEU A 22 2.77 -0.33 24.30
CA LEU A 22 3.23 -0.39 22.92
C LEU A 22 2.31 -1.24 22.03
N ALA A 23 1.00 -1.21 22.28
CA ALA A 23 0.04 -1.56 21.23
C ALA A 23 0.03 -0.37 20.26
N GLY A 24 1.02 -0.30 19.36
CA GLY A 24 1.00 0.61 18.24
C GLY A 24 -0.29 0.36 17.48
N CYS A 25 -1.14 1.38 17.33
CA CYS A 25 -2.26 1.35 16.40
C CYS A 25 -1.64 1.11 15.01
N ALA A 26 -1.71 -0.11 14.52
CA ALA A 26 -1.45 -0.37 13.11
C ALA A 26 -2.46 0.46 12.32
N GLU A 27 -1.99 1.50 11.64
CA GLU A 27 -2.86 2.33 10.81
C GLU A 27 -3.38 1.47 9.67
N ASP A 28 -4.69 1.21 9.71
CA ASP A 28 -5.40 0.48 8.67
C ASP A 28 -5.38 1.31 7.38
N LEU A 29 -5.18 0.67 6.22
CA LEU A 29 -5.25 1.32 4.90
C LEU A 29 -6.69 1.37 4.38
N GLY A 30 -7.67 1.25 5.27
CA GLY A 30 -9.09 1.27 4.96
C GLY A 30 -9.57 -0.02 4.32
N VAL A 31 -10.42 0.12 3.32
CA VAL A 31 -10.99 -1.02 2.58
C VAL A 31 -10.58 -0.99 1.12
N ASP A 32 -10.64 -2.15 0.45
CA ASP A 32 -10.48 -2.25 -1.00
C ASP A 32 -11.83 -2.04 -1.73
N GLN A 33 -11.80 -2.07 -3.06
CA GLN A 33 -12.96 -1.92 -3.94
C GLN A 33 -14.10 -2.94 -3.68
N HIS A 34 -13.84 -3.98 -2.90
CA HIS A 34 -14.82 -5.00 -2.50
C HIS A 34 -15.24 -4.87 -1.03
N GLY A 35 -14.87 -3.77 -0.35
CA GLY A 35 -15.16 -3.53 1.06
C GLY A 35 -14.35 -4.39 2.04
N ARG A 36 -13.29 -5.07 1.59
CA ARG A 36 -12.43 -5.90 2.43
C ARG A 36 -11.34 -5.04 3.07
N LYS A 37 -11.16 -5.18 4.38
CA LYS A 37 -10.10 -4.47 5.11
C LYS A 37 -8.71 -4.75 4.53
N VAL A 38 -7.93 -3.69 4.40
CA VAL A 38 -6.53 -3.74 3.97
C VAL A 38 -5.67 -3.40 5.18
N ALA A 39 -5.31 -4.43 5.94
CA ALA A 39 -4.43 -4.28 7.09
C ALA A 39 -3.02 -3.85 6.63
N ALA A 40 -2.49 -2.81 7.25
CA ALA A 40 -1.16 -2.27 6.91
C ALA A 40 -0.06 -3.30 7.06
N GLU A 41 -0.16 -4.18 8.08
CA GLU A 41 0.81 -5.25 8.33
C GLU A 41 0.96 -6.22 7.16
N ARG A 42 -0.06 -6.35 6.31
CA ARG A 42 0.01 -7.20 5.11
C ARG A 42 0.85 -6.62 4.00
N LEU A 43 1.12 -5.31 4.05
CA LEU A 43 1.94 -4.59 3.08
C LEU A 43 3.31 -4.20 3.67
N GLU A 44 3.51 -4.37 4.98
CA GLU A 44 4.80 -4.15 5.61
C GLU A 44 5.84 -5.12 5.08
N GLY A 45 7.03 -4.59 4.79
CA GLY A 45 8.12 -5.38 4.22
C GLY A 45 7.93 -5.77 2.74
N GLN A 46 6.88 -5.28 2.08
CA GLN A 46 6.66 -5.47 0.65
C GLN A 46 7.04 -4.23 -0.16
N TRP A 47 7.51 -4.48 -1.36
CA TRP A 47 7.57 -3.45 -2.38
C TRP A 47 6.17 -3.20 -2.93
N LEU A 48 5.83 -1.94 -3.20
CA LEU A 48 4.51 -1.56 -3.70
C LEU A 48 4.64 -0.86 -5.05
N VAL A 49 3.81 -1.27 -5.99
CA VAL A 49 3.54 -0.57 -7.25
C VAL A 49 2.16 0.07 -7.09
N ILE A 50 2.13 1.39 -6.88
CA ILE A 50 0.89 2.13 -6.61
C ILE A 50 0.54 2.96 -7.84
N ASN A 51 -0.54 2.58 -8.53
CA ASN A 51 -1.00 3.22 -9.76
C ASN A 51 -2.24 4.07 -9.51
N TYR A 52 -2.19 5.32 -9.95
CA TYR A 52 -3.33 6.25 -9.93
C TYR A 52 -4.00 6.29 -11.29
N TRP A 53 -5.31 6.08 -11.29
CA TRP A 53 -6.15 5.97 -12.47
C TRP A 53 -7.49 6.71 -12.32
N ALA A 54 -8.16 6.98 -13.44
CA ALA A 54 -9.54 7.47 -13.48
C ALA A 54 -10.30 6.86 -14.66
N GLU A 55 -11.64 6.85 -14.60
CA GLU A 55 -12.49 6.30 -15.68
C GLU A 55 -12.37 7.10 -16.99
N TRP A 56 -12.21 8.41 -16.89
CA TRP A 56 -12.04 9.32 -18.02
C TRP A 56 -10.63 9.31 -18.63
N CYS A 57 -9.66 8.66 -17.97
CA CYS A 57 -8.27 8.63 -18.41
C CYS A 57 -8.07 7.55 -19.49
N GLY A 58 -7.97 7.95 -20.75
CA GLY A 58 -7.74 7.04 -21.88
C GLY A 58 -6.48 6.18 -21.72
N PRO A 59 -5.30 6.78 -21.49
CA PRO A 59 -4.04 6.05 -21.27
C PRO A 59 -4.10 5.07 -20.09
N CYS A 60 -4.85 5.38 -19.01
CA CYS A 60 -5.03 4.45 -17.90
C CYS A 60 -5.72 3.15 -18.33
N ARG A 61 -6.70 3.25 -19.25
CA ARG A 61 -7.38 2.07 -19.80
C ARG A 61 -6.44 1.16 -20.59
N THR A 62 -5.46 1.74 -21.26
CA THR A 62 -4.45 1.01 -22.03
C THR A 62 -3.51 0.23 -21.10
N GLU A 63 -3.10 0.80 -19.96
CA GLU A 63 -2.12 0.16 -19.07
C GLU A 63 -2.74 -0.85 -18.09
N ILE A 64 -4.04 -0.77 -17.78
CA ILE A 64 -4.70 -1.68 -16.81
C ILE A 64 -4.48 -3.18 -17.13
N PRO A 65 -4.58 -3.67 -18.37
CA PRO A 65 -4.25 -5.04 -18.71
C PRO A 65 -2.81 -5.43 -18.36
N GLU A 66 -1.86 -4.52 -18.53
CA GLU A 66 -0.44 -4.70 -18.19
C GLU A 66 -0.25 -4.81 -16.67
N LEU A 67 -0.92 -3.92 -15.90
CA LEU A 67 -0.91 -3.97 -14.45
C LEU A 67 -1.59 -5.24 -13.90
N ASN A 68 -2.67 -5.70 -14.53
CA ASN A 68 -3.28 -6.99 -14.19
C ASN A 68 -2.31 -8.14 -14.40
N THR A 69 -1.57 -8.13 -15.51
CA THR A 69 -0.54 -9.14 -15.82
C THR A 69 0.58 -9.10 -14.79
N LEU A 70 1.07 -7.91 -14.47
CA LEU A 70 2.10 -7.72 -13.44
C LEU A 70 1.63 -8.25 -12.08
N ALA A 71 0.42 -7.89 -11.67
CA ALA A 71 -0.14 -8.33 -10.38
C ALA A 71 -0.23 -9.85 -10.27
N GLU A 72 -0.62 -10.54 -11.35
CA GLU A 72 -0.70 -12.00 -11.37
C GLU A 72 0.70 -12.64 -11.35
N GLN A 73 1.67 -12.08 -12.09
CA GLN A 73 3.06 -12.55 -12.10
C GLN A 73 3.73 -12.42 -10.72
N LEU A 74 3.40 -11.37 -9.96
CA LEU A 74 4.01 -11.08 -8.66
C LEU A 74 3.23 -11.66 -7.48
N LYS A 75 2.13 -12.35 -7.73
CA LYS A 75 1.25 -12.91 -6.70
C LYS A 75 1.98 -13.87 -5.77
N GLY A 76 1.84 -13.63 -4.46
CA GLY A 76 2.50 -14.44 -3.42
C GLY A 76 3.97 -14.12 -3.22
N GLY A 77 4.51 -13.16 -3.97
CA GLY A 77 5.87 -12.64 -3.81
C GLY A 77 5.94 -11.41 -2.88
N PRO A 78 7.11 -10.78 -2.82
CA PRO A 78 7.36 -9.63 -1.94
C PRO A 78 6.94 -8.28 -2.56
N VAL A 79 6.18 -8.28 -3.64
CA VAL A 79 5.71 -7.07 -4.33
C VAL A 79 4.20 -7.12 -4.48
N SER A 80 3.52 -6.02 -4.17
CA SER A 80 2.08 -5.85 -4.40
C SER A 80 1.79 -4.72 -5.38
N VAL A 81 0.82 -4.97 -6.28
CA VAL A 81 0.26 -3.95 -7.17
C VAL A 81 -1.03 -3.42 -6.55
N LEU A 82 -1.13 -2.11 -6.40
CA LEU A 82 -2.25 -1.40 -5.79
C LEU A 82 -2.75 -0.31 -6.74
N GLY A 83 -4.07 -0.16 -6.84
CA GLY A 83 -4.70 0.95 -7.54
C GLY A 83 -5.23 1.99 -6.58
N VAL A 84 -5.29 3.23 -7.03
CA VAL A 84 -5.96 4.35 -6.35
C VAL A 84 -6.77 5.11 -7.38
N ASN A 85 -8.07 5.30 -7.13
CA ASN A 85 -8.88 6.14 -7.98
C ASN A 85 -8.59 7.61 -7.72
N PHE A 86 -8.23 8.36 -8.76
CA PHE A 86 -7.84 9.77 -8.66
C PHE A 86 -8.98 10.69 -8.23
N ASP A 87 -10.22 10.34 -8.60
CA ASP A 87 -11.41 11.12 -8.26
C ASP A 87 -11.92 10.83 -6.85
N GLY A 88 -11.29 9.88 -6.12
CA GLY A 88 -11.64 9.55 -4.74
C GLY A 88 -12.94 8.78 -4.59
N LEU A 89 -13.34 8.01 -5.60
CA LEU A 89 -14.54 7.16 -5.56
C LEU A 89 -14.49 6.19 -4.37
N GLN A 90 -15.66 5.91 -3.78
CA GLN A 90 -15.80 5.06 -2.60
C GLN A 90 -16.89 4.00 -2.79
N GLY A 91 -16.81 2.94 -1.99
CA GLY A 91 -17.86 1.93 -1.90
C GLY A 91 -18.29 1.36 -3.25
N GLU A 92 -19.60 1.39 -3.55
CA GLU A 92 -20.17 0.82 -4.76
C GLU A 92 -19.70 1.53 -6.04
N GLU A 93 -19.48 2.85 -6.00
CA GLU A 93 -18.98 3.60 -7.15
C GLU A 93 -17.57 3.17 -7.52
N LEU A 94 -16.69 2.99 -6.52
CA LEU A 94 -15.33 2.48 -6.73
C LEU A 94 -15.34 1.05 -7.30
N SER A 95 -16.22 0.19 -6.78
CA SER A 95 -16.36 -1.18 -7.27
C SER A 95 -16.76 -1.20 -8.73
N LYS A 96 -17.83 -0.46 -9.10
CA LYS A 96 -18.33 -0.36 -10.48
C LYS A 96 -17.30 0.20 -11.45
N ALA A 97 -16.60 1.26 -11.06
CA ALA A 97 -15.54 1.85 -11.87
C ALA A 97 -14.39 0.87 -12.11
N SER A 98 -13.97 0.15 -11.07
CA SER A 98 -12.94 -0.87 -11.16
C SER A 98 -13.33 -2.02 -12.08
N GLU A 99 -14.57 -2.50 -11.99
CA GLU A 99 -15.13 -3.54 -12.84
C GLU A 99 -15.24 -3.09 -14.31
N ALA A 100 -15.73 -1.88 -14.54
CA ALA A 100 -15.89 -1.31 -15.88
C ALA A 100 -14.56 -1.20 -16.64
N LEU A 101 -13.47 -0.97 -15.91
CA LEU A 101 -12.10 -0.94 -16.46
C LEU A 101 -11.40 -2.31 -16.46
N GLY A 102 -12.03 -3.36 -15.93
CA GLY A 102 -11.46 -4.70 -15.86
C GLY A 102 -10.27 -4.81 -14.93
N ILE A 103 -10.21 -4.00 -13.86
CA ILE A 103 -9.13 -4.03 -12.88
C ILE A 103 -9.27 -5.31 -12.03
N ARG A 104 -8.20 -6.12 -11.97
CA ARG A 104 -8.15 -7.36 -11.19
C ARG A 104 -7.21 -7.30 -10.00
N PHE A 105 -6.34 -6.31 -9.94
CA PHE A 105 -5.52 -6.05 -8.76
C PHE A 105 -6.32 -5.25 -7.71
N ARG A 106 -5.76 -5.15 -6.50
CA ARG A 106 -6.42 -4.45 -5.39
C ARG A 106 -6.44 -2.96 -5.61
N VAL A 107 -7.61 -2.34 -5.43
CA VAL A 107 -7.79 -0.88 -5.43
C VAL A 107 -8.12 -0.43 -4.02
N LEU A 108 -7.36 0.52 -3.51
CA LEU A 108 -7.57 1.11 -2.20
C LEU A 108 -8.67 2.17 -2.29
N ALA A 109 -9.63 2.13 -1.36
CA ALA A 109 -10.63 3.18 -1.23
C ALA A 109 -10.05 4.44 -0.55
N GLN A 110 -9.03 4.28 0.29
CA GLN A 110 -8.30 5.40 0.89
C GLN A 110 -6.98 5.63 0.16
N ASP A 111 -6.72 6.90 -0.16
CA ASP A 111 -5.47 7.30 -0.80
C ASP A 111 -4.28 7.15 0.18
N PRO A 112 -3.28 6.31 -0.14
CA PRO A 112 -2.14 6.07 0.72
C PRO A 112 -1.04 7.15 0.59
N ALA A 113 -1.27 8.23 -0.17
CA ALA A 113 -0.27 9.26 -0.47
C ALA A 113 0.37 9.84 0.79
N MET A 114 -0.42 10.12 1.83
CA MET A 114 0.09 10.66 3.10
C MET A 114 1.05 9.68 3.79
N ARG A 115 0.71 8.39 3.82
CA ARG A 115 1.51 7.34 4.46
C ARG A 115 2.87 7.18 3.80
N PHE A 116 2.91 7.15 2.47
CA PHE A 116 4.13 6.92 1.70
C PHE A 116 4.77 8.21 1.18
N LYS A 117 4.28 9.38 1.62
CA LYS A 117 4.77 10.71 1.22
C LYS A 117 4.84 10.85 -0.32
N LEU A 118 3.83 10.34 -1.01
CA LEU A 118 3.78 10.43 -2.46
C LEU A 118 3.46 11.86 -2.89
N PRO A 119 4.24 12.43 -3.82
CA PRO A 119 3.93 13.75 -4.33
C PRO A 119 2.66 13.70 -5.19
N ARG A 120 1.82 14.72 -5.07
CA ARG A 120 0.63 14.85 -5.91
C ARG A 120 1.02 14.89 -7.39
N SER A 121 0.27 14.18 -8.23
CA SER A 121 0.39 14.26 -9.69
C SER A 121 -0.73 15.09 -10.27
N GLU A 122 -0.40 15.91 -11.28
CA GLU A 122 -1.38 16.64 -12.10
C GLU A 122 -1.67 15.93 -13.42
N ALA A 123 -1.00 14.79 -13.66
CA ALA A 123 -1.15 14.00 -14.87
C ALA A 123 -1.41 12.53 -14.53
N LEU A 124 -2.22 11.88 -15.35
CA LEU A 124 -2.55 10.46 -15.30
C LEU A 124 -2.18 9.76 -16.61
N PRO A 125 -1.83 8.48 -16.54
CA PRO A 125 -1.60 7.70 -15.33
C PRO A 125 -0.29 8.08 -14.65
N VAL A 126 -0.18 7.81 -13.34
CA VAL A 126 1.07 7.88 -12.60
C VAL A 126 1.24 6.63 -11.75
N THR A 127 2.42 6.06 -11.79
CA THR A 127 2.79 4.89 -10.99
C THR A 127 3.93 5.25 -10.06
N TYR A 128 3.78 4.94 -8.78
CA TYR A 128 4.81 5.09 -7.76
C TYR A 128 5.35 3.72 -7.36
N ILE A 129 6.66 3.61 -7.24
CA ILE A 129 7.32 2.43 -6.68
C ILE A 129 7.82 2.79 -5.28
N VAL A 130 7.35 2.04 -4.29
CA VAL A 130 7.69 2.21 -2.86
C VAL A 130 8.42 0.94 -2.42
N ASP A 131 9.51 1.08 -1.67
CA ASP A 131 10.30 -0.04 -1.19
C ASP A 131 9.70 -0.72 0.04
N ALA A 132 10.35 -1.79 0.49
CA ALA A 132 9.93 -2.58 1.66
C ALA A 132 9.97 -1.78 2.98
N GLN A 133 10.69 -0.65 3.01
CA GLN A 133 10.75 0.29 4.14
C GLN A 133 9.70 1.41 4.05
N GLY A 134 8.83 1.37 3.02
CA GLY A 134 7.80 2.37 2.81
C GLY A 134 8.31 3.69 2.21
N GLN A 135 9.51 3.70 1.62
CA GLN A 135 10.11 4.88 1.02
C GLN A 135 9.82 4.94 -0.48
N LEU A 136 9.42 6.12 -0.97
CA LEU A 136 9.26 6.34 -2.40
C LEU A 136 10.62 6.22 -3.11
N ARG A 137 10.69 5.29 -4.06
CA ARG A 137 11.91 5.04 -4.86
C ARG A 137 11.81 5.65 -6.25
N GLU A 138 10.61 5.67 -6.82
CA GLU A 138 10.41 6.17 -8.17
C GLU A 138 8.99 6.65 -8.43
N ARG A 139 8.87 7.63 -9.33
CA ARG A 139 7.61 8.12 -9.90
C ARG A 139 7.69 8.01 -11.41
N LEU A 140 6.78 7.26 -11.99
CA LEU A 140 6.67 7.01 -13.43
C LEU A 140 5.39 7.66 -13.96
N LEU A 141 5.54 8.58 -14.89
CA LEU A 141 4.42 9.25 -15.58
C LEU A 141 4.10 8.54 -16.90
N GLY A 142 2.82 8.49 -17.24
CA GLY A 142 2.34 7.87 -18.46
C GLY A 142 2.23 6.34 -18.36
N GLU A 143 1.80 5.73 -19.45
CA GLU A 143 1.52 4.30 -19.54
C GLU A 143 2.74 3.45 -19.22
N GLN A 144 2.54 2.41 -18.42
CA GLN A 144 3.55 1.44 -18.07
C GLN A 144 3.20 0.07 -18.65
N THR A 145 4.23 -0.74 -18.90
CA THR A 145 4.06 -2.15 -19.29
C THR A 145 4.49 -3.08 -18.16
N SER A 146 3.92 -4.29 -18.13
CA SER A 146 4.30 -5.32 -17.17
C SER A 146 5.81 -5.63 -17.21
N ALA A 147 6.36 -5.78 -18.41
CA ALA A 147 7.79 -6.05 -18.61
C ALA A 147 8.66 -4.86 -18.14
N GLY A 148 8.25 -3.62 -18.45
CA GLY A 148 8.95 -2.41 -18.02
C GLY A 148 8.99 -2.28 -16.50
N LEU A 149 7.86 -2.45 -15.83
CA LEU A 149 7.77 -2.40 -14.37
C LEU A 149 8.55 -3.54 -13.70
N SER A 150 8.47 -4.76 -14.22
CA SER A 150 9.24 -5.90 -13.71
C SER A 150 10.74 -5.65 -13.77
N LYS A 151 11.23 -5.14 -14.92
CA LYS A 151 12.64 -4.76 -15.08
C LYS A 151 13.02 -3.68 -14.07
N ARG A 152 12.19 -2.64 -13.93
CA ARG A 152 12.47 -1.52 -13.04
C ARG A 152 12.51 -1.93 -11.57
N LEU A 153 11.57 -2.77 -11.15
CA LEU A 153 11.57 -3.36 -9.81
C LEU A 153 12.87 -4.13 -9.53
N SER A 154 13.28 -4.99 -10.45
CA SER A 154 14.53 -5.75 -10.31
C SER A 154 15.76 -4.87 -10.20
N GLU A 155 15.83 -3.78 -10.99
CA GLU A 155 16.93 -2.80 -10.94
C GLU A 155 16.99 -2.03 -9.62
N LEU A 156 15.82 -1.72 -9.04
CA LEU A 156 15.74 -1.01 -7.76
C LEU A 156 16.08 -1.93 -6.59
N GLN A 157 15.58 -3.17 -6.59
CA GLN A 157 15.86 -4.18 -5.57
C GLN A 157 17.35 -4.59 -5.52
N ALA A 158 18.02 -4.61 -6.68
CA ALA A 158 19.44 -4.93 -6.75
C ALA A 158 20.37 -3.84 -6.16
N LYS A 159 19.83 -2.67 -5.77
CA LYS A 159 20.58 -1.54 -5.21
C LYS A 159 20.39 -1.42 -3.68
N GLU A 160 19.66 -2.33 -3.07
CA GLU A 160 19.53 -2.46 -1.62
C GLU A 160 20.65 -3.32 -1.05
#